data_b6de48eb5a6599dddfb914205f7392ae
#
_entry.id   b6de48eb5a6599dddfb914205f7392ae
#
_cell.length_a   1.000
_cell.length_b   1.000
_cell.length_c   1.000
_cell.angle_alpha   90.00
_cell.angle_beta   90.00
_cell.angle_gamma   90.00
#
_symmetry.space_group_name_H-M   'P 1'
#
loop_
_entity.id
_entity.type
_entity.pdbx_description
1 polymer ?
#
loop_
_entity_poly.entity_id
_entity_poly.type
_entity_poly.pdbx_seq_one_letter_code
_entity_poly.pdbx_strand_id
1 'polypeptide(L)'
;MGNVAGIDVHKKMLAVVIRVESEDKVEYLKRKFGTTANEIGHLASWLTQQNVLEAALESTAEYWRPVWNGLEAHLKLHLCNPLQVKARRGRKQDFRDAQRLADRWHSGDLEESFVPGAEQRSWRWLTRSRVQLRRLIGAARSRVECLLEQGGIKLTSVVTDPFGVSGWAMLKLLAKGERDVKILVGEARGS
;
A
#
# COMPACT_ATOMS: atom_id res chain seq x y z
N MET A 1 -26.74 -7.58 20.65
CA MET A 1 -25.74 -7.36 19.60
C MET A 1 -24.42 -6.92 20.25
N GLY A 2 -23.26 -7.27 19.70
CA GLY A 2 -21.96 -6.84 20.26
C GLY A 2 -21.63 -5.41 19.85
N ASN A 3 -20.65 -4.81 20.55
CA ASN A 3 -20.13 -3.49 20.20
C ASN A 3 -19.47 -3.49 18.82
N VAL A 4 -19.67 -2.43 18.05
CA VAL A 4 -19.12 -2.26 16.70
C VAL A 4 -18.21 -1.04 16.66
N ALA A 5 -17.05 -1.16 16.02
CA ALA A 5 -16.15 -0.03 15.82
C ALA A 5 -16.14 0.47 14.38
N GLY A 6 -16.01 1.78 14.23
CA GLY A 6 -15.65 2.43 12.97
C GLY A 6 -14.25 3.00 13.07
N ILE A 7 -13.41 2.77 12.07
CA ILE A 7 -12.01 3.20 12.04
C ILE A 7 -11.78 4.05 10.78
N ASP A 8 -11.59 5.35 10.96
CA ASP A 8 -11.15 6.25 9.89
C ASP A 8 -9.63 6.28 9.87
N VAL A 9 -9.07 5.80 8.75
CA VAL A 9 -7.64 5.53 8.60
C VAL A 9 -6.95 6.65 7.83
N HIS A 10 -6.03 7.35 8.49
CA HIS A 10 -5.15 8.35 7.89
C HIS A 10 -3.69 7.87 7.89
N LYS A 11 -2.84 8.56 7.13
CA LYS A 11 -1.40 8.25 7.03
C LYS A 11 -0.67 8.20 8.38
N LYS A 12 -1.03 9.07 9.32
CA LYS A 12 -0.31 9.23 10.60
C LYS A 12 -1.17 8.95 11.84
N MET A 13 -2.46 8.71 11.66
CA MET A 13 -3.42 8.65 12.75
C MET A 13 -4.61 7.79 12.37
N LEU A 14 -5.18 7.12 13.36
CA LEU A 14 -6.44 6.40 13.29
C LEU A 14 -7.43 7.11 14.21
N ALA A 15 -8.59 7.50 13.69
CA ALA A 15 -9.70 7.94 14.52
C ALA A 15 -10.66 6.75 14.69
N VAL A 16 -10.89 6.34 15.92
CA VAL A 16 -11.68 5.16 16.24
C VAL A 16 -12.88 5.55 17.08
N VAL A 17 -14.03 5.05 16.69
CA VAL A 17 -15.29 5.23 17.43
C VAL A 17 -15.92 3.86 17.64
N ILE A 18 -16.18 3.51 18.90
CA ILE A 18 -16.93 2.32 19.26
C ILE A 18 -18.36 2.74 19.55
N ARG A 19 -19.31 2.11 18.87
CA ARG A 19 -20.73 2.19 19.13
C ARG A 19 -21.09 1.11 20.15
N VAL A 20 -21.46 1.56 21.33
CA VAL A 20 -21.90 0.71 22.44
C VAL A 20 -23.42 0.83 22.57
N GLU A 21 -24.11 -0.29 22.48
CA GLU A 21 -25.56 -0.35 22.59
C GLU A 21 -25.96 -0.99 23.92
N SER A 22 -26.72 -0.28 24.73
CA SER A 22 -27.42 -0.77 25.93
C SER A 22 -28.93 -0.68 25.72
N GLU A 23 -29.73 -1.31 26.56
CA GLU A 23 -31.16 -1.51 26.36
C GLU A 23 -31.94 -0.26 25.94
N ASP A 24 -31.54 0.94 26.40
CA ASP A 24 -32.24 2.20 26.13
C ASP A 24 -31.33 3.30 25.49
N LYS A 25 -30.05 3.03 25.21
CA LYS A 25 -29.11 4.10 24.85
C LYS A 25 -27.98 3.63 23.97
N VAL A 26 -27.64 4.48 23.00
CA VAL A 26 -26.40 4.32 22.19
C VAL A 26 -25.35 5.29 22.72
N GLU A 27 -24.22 4.79 23.11
CA GLU A 27 -23.07 5.58 23.54
C GLU A 27 -21.89 5.41 22.57
N TYR A 28 -21.02 6.44 22.50
CA TYR A 28 -19.87 6.43 21.60
C TYR A 28 -18.58 6.67 22.36
N LEU A 29 -17.70 5.66 22.40
CA LEU A 29 -16.36 5.80 22.92
C LEU A 29 -15.45 6.24 21.76
N LYS A 30 -14.64 7.29 21.97
CA LYS A 30 -13.82 7.92 20.94
C LYS A 30 -12.37 7.95 21.38
N ARG A 31 -11.46 7.46 20.53
CA ARG A 31 -10.03 7.50 20.81
C ARG A 31 -9.22 7.64 19.52
N LYS A 32 -8.06 8.32 19.60
CA LYS A 32 -7.07 8.39 18.50
C LYS A 32 -5.89 7.49 18.82
N PHE A 33 -5.34 6.87 17.76
CA PHE A 33 -4.14 6.05 17.83
C PHE A 33 -3.19 6.46 16.71
N GLY A 34 -1.89 6.17 16.88
CA GLY A 34 -0.92 6.23 15.79
C GLY A 34 -1.07 5.06 14.82
N THR A 35 -0.25 5.05 13.77
CA THR A 35 -0.26 4.02 12.72
C THR A 35 0.95 3.08 12.79
N THR A 36 1.75 3.17 13.86
CA THR A 36 2.86 2.25 14.11
C THR A 36 2.35 0.89 14.61
N ALA A 37 3.14 -0.17 14.45
CA ALA A 37 2.75 -1.50 14.90
C ALA A 37 2.40 -1.55 16.39
N ASN A 38 3.15 -0.81 17.23
CA ASN A 38 2.88 -0.71 18.66
C ASN A 38 1.55 -0.03 18.96
N GLU A 39 1.23 1.07 18.29
CA GLU A 39 -0.03 1.77 18.44
C GLU A 39 -1.24 0.95 17.94
N ILE A 40 -1.06 0.17 16.87
CA ILE A 40 -2.08 -0.77 16.40
C ILE A 40 -2.29 -1.89 17.43
N GLY A 41 -1.23 -2.34 18.11
CA GLY A 41 -1.33 -3.27 19.24
C GLY A 41 -2.13 -2.70 20.42
N HIS A 42 -1.90 -1.43 20.77
CA HIS A 42 -2.70 -0.73 21.78
C HIS A 42 -4.17 -0.60 21.36
N LEU A 43 -4.42 -0.32 20.07
CA LEU A 43 -5.78 -0.30 19.51
C LEU A 43 -6.45 -1.68 19.65
N ALA A 44 -5.77 -2.76 19.26
CA ALA A 44 -6.28 -4.12 19.38
C ALA A 44 -6.69 -4.45 20.85
N SER A 45 -5.80 -4.13 21.78
CA SER A 45 -6.06 -4.33 23.22
C SER A 45 -7.27 -3.52 23.69
N TRP A 46 -7.39 -2.26 23.28
CA TRP A 46 -8.52 -1.41 23.65
C TRP A 46 -9.85 -1.93 23.07
N LEU A 47 -9.87 -2.34 21.79
CA LEU A 47 -11.08 -2.91 21.16
C LEU A 47 -11.53 -4.20 21.86
N THR A 48 -10.58 -5.06 22.21
CA THR A 48 -10.86 -6.31 22.95
C THR A 48 -11.42 -6.02 24.35
N GLN A 49 -10.83 -5.07 25.10
CA GLN A 49 -11.32 -4.64 26.41
C GLN A 49 -12.74 -4.08 26.37
N GLN A 50 -13.12 -3.47 25.25
CA GLN A 50 -14.46 -2.93 25.04
C GLN A 50 -15.42 -3.95 24.40
N ASN A 51 -15.07 -5.24 24.36
CA ASN A 51 -15.87 -6.32 23.77
C ASN A 51 -16.34 -6.01 22.33
N VAL A 52 -15.48 -5.37 21.53
CA VAL A 52 -15.76 -5.14 20.11
C VAL A 52 -15.51 -6.42 19.33
N LEU A 53 -16.54 -6.91 18.63
CA LEU A 53 -16.48 -8.13 17.82
C LEU A 53 -16.20 -7.83 16.36
N GLU A 54 -16.67 -6.69 15.87
CA GLU A 54 -16.58 -6.30 14.47
C GLU A 54 -16.12 -4.84 14.33
N ALA A 55 -15.30 -4.56 13.31
CA ALA A 55 -14.92 -3.18 12.99
C ALA A 55 -14.97 -2.92 11.48
N ALA A 56 -15.54 -1.77 11.13
CA ALA A 56 -15.59 -1.26 9.76
C ALA A 56 -14.45 -0.26 9.51
N LEU A 57 -13.71 -0.45 8.40
CA LEU A 57 -12.64 0.42 7.93
C LEU A 57 -12.96 0.96 6.54
N GLU A 58 -12.54 2.20 6.25
CA GLU A 58 -12.60 2.75 4.91
C GLU A 58 -11.38 2.33 4.08
N SER A 59 -11.59 1.91 2.82
CA SER A 59 -10.53 1.44 1.89
C SER A 59 -9.71 2.56 1.24
N THR A 60 -9.49 3.69 1.91
CA THR A 60 -8.74 4.83 1.35
C THR A 60 -7.26 4.48 1.16
N ALA A 61 -6.79 4.47 -0.09
CA ALA A 61 -5.41 4.14 -0.50
C ALA A 61 -4.93 2.79 0.08
N GLU A 62 -3.66 2.71 0.49
CA GLU A 62 -3.04 1.50 1.07
C GLU A 62 -2.91 1.57 2.60
N TYR A 63 -3.37 2.66 3.24
CA TYR A 63 -3.16 2.90 4.68
C TYR A 63 -3.94 1.93 5.57
N TRP A 64 -5.03 1.35 5.08
CA TRP A 64 -5.83 0.37 5.80
C TRP A 64 -5.10 -0.97 6.05
N ARG A 65 -4.14 -1.35 5.19
CA ARG A 65 -3.48 -2.68 5.25
C ARG A 65 -2.73 -2.96 6.54
N PRO A 66 -1.85 -2.06 7.05
CA PRO A 66 -1.20 -2.30 8.34
C PRO A 66 -2.20 -2.45 9.48
N VAL A 67 -3.28 -1.67 9.46
CA VAL A 67 -4.35 -1.73 10.46
C VAL A 67 -5.08 -3.07 10.38
N TRP A 68 -5.46 -3.49 9.16
CA TRP A 68 -6.07 -4.79 8.90
C TRP A 68 -5.21 -5.93 9.42
N ASN A 69 -3.95 -5.98 9.01
CA ASN A 69 -3.02 -7.05 9.39
C ASN A 69 -2.80 -7.13 10.91
N GLY A 70 -2.85 -6.01 11.62
CA GLY A 70 -2.68 -5.97 13.07
C GLY A 70 -3.94 -6.30 13.86
N LEU A 71 -5.12 -6.20 13.24
CA LEU A 71 -6.40 -6.41 13.92
C LEU A 71 -7.11 -7.72 13.52
N GLU A 72 -6.84 -8.29 12.34
CA GLU A 72 -7.58 -9.44 11.79
C GLU A 72 -7.51 -10.71 12.66
N ALA A 73 -6.51 -10.82 13.55
CA ALA A 73 -6.41 -11.92 14.51
C ALA A 73 -7.28 -11.73 15.76
N HIS A 74 -7.81 -10.54 16.00
CA HIS A 74 -8.49 -10.17 17.24
C HIS A 74 -10.00 -9.98 17.06
N LEU A 75 -10.43 -9.51 15.88
CA LEU A 75 -11.84 -9.22 15.61
C LEU A 75 -12.14 -9.35 14.11
N LYS A 76 -13.41 -9.46 13.77
CA LYS A 76 -13.85 -9.48 12.38
C LYS A 76 -13.80 -8.09 11.77
N LEU A 77 -13.10 -7.95 10.65
CA LEU A 77 -12.88 -6.68 9.98
C LEU A 77 -13.67 -6.61 8.67
N HIS A 78 -14.21 -5.43 8.40
CA HIS A 78 -14.99 -5.13 7.21
C HIS A 78 -14.39 -3.92 6.49
N LEU A 79 -13.92 -4.12 5.25
CA LEU A 79 -13.38 -3.06 4.44
C LEU A 79 -14.50 -2.46 3.58
N CYS A 80 -14.84 -1.20 3.80
CA CYS A 80 -15.95 -0.54 3.14
C CYS A 80 -15.49 0.40 2.02
N ASN A 81 -16.33 0.55 0.98
CA ASN A 81 -16.04 1.43 -0.15
C ASN A 81 -16.17 2.91 0.27
N PRO A 82 -15.13 3.76 0.02
CA PRO A 82 -15.16 5.19 0.36
C PRO A 82 -16.29 5.97 -0.29
N LEU A 83 -16.74 5.57 -1.49
CA LEU A 83 -17.83 6.26 -2.19
C LEU A 83 -19.16 6.17 -1.46
N GLN A 84 -19.38 5.09 -0.72
CA GLN A 84 -20.58 4.90 0.09
C GLN A 84 -20.51 5.62 1.43
N VAL A 85 -19.28 5.88 1.94
CA VAL A 85 -19.07 6.51 3.24
C VAL A 85 -19.11 8.04 3.16
N LYS A 86 -18.87 8.63 1.96
CA LYS A 86 -18.77 10.08 1.80
C LYS A 86 -20.03 10.81 2.27
N ALA A 87 -19.83 11.75 3.21
CA ALA A 87 -20.84 12.71 3.64
C ALA A 87 -21.22 13.67 2.51
N ARG A 88 -22.51 14.02 2.40
CA ARG A 88 -22.93 15.27 1.76
C ARG A 88 -22.21 16.44 2.44
N ARG A 89 -21.65 17.37 1.65
CA ARG A 89 -20.86 18.56 2.00
C ARG A 89 -20.93 18.97 3.48
N GLY A 90 -19.79 18.93 4.18
CA GLY A 90 -19.65 19.39 5.57
C GLY A 90 -18.18 19.44 5.99
N ARG A 91 -17.89 20.14 7.10
CA ARG A 91 -16.54 20.27 7.66
C ARG A 91 -16.09 18.87 8.10
N LYS A 92 -15.00 18.35 7.50
CA LYS A 92 -14.42 17.05 7.79
C LYS A 92 -14.01 16.99 9.28
N GLN A 93 -14.52 16.02 10.02
CA GLN A 93 -14.12 15.73 11.40
C GLN A 93 -13.89 14.22 11.51
N ASP A 94 -12.66 13.84 11.81
CA ASP A 94 -12.21 12.46 11.83
C ASP A 94 -13.12 11.51 12.65
N PHE A 95 -13.54 11.95 13.84
CA PHE A 95 -14.46 11.15 14.67
C PHE A 95 -15.88 11.05 14.11
N ARG A 96 -16.35 12.03 13.32
CA ARG A 96 -17.65 11.91 12.66
C ARG A 96 -17.63 10.91 11.52
N ASP A 97 -16.52 10.82 10.82
CA ASP A 97 -16.36 9.86 9.73
C ASP A 97 -16.25 8.44 10.31
N ALA A 98 -15.46 8.23 11.38
CA ALA A 98 -15.40 6.95 12.10
C ALA A 98 -16.75 6.56 12.74
N GLN A 99 -17.48 7.51 13.34
CA GLN A 99 -18.81 7.26 13.91
C GLN A 99 -19.80 6.82 12.83
N ARG A 100 -19.79 7.50 11.68
CA ARG A 100 -20.65 7.15 10.54
C ARG A 100 -20.36 5.76 10.01
N LEU A 101 -19.09 5.34 9.98
CA LEU A 101 -18.72 3.96 9.62
C LEU A 101 -19.34 2.95 10.59
N ALA A 102 -19.22 3.18 11.90
CA ALA A 102 -19.81 2.29 12.92
C ALA A 102 -21.32 2.22 12.79
N ASP A 103 -22.00 3.36 12.67
CA ASP A 103 -23.47 3.43 12.59
C ASP A 103 -24.00 2.76 11.33
N ARG A 104 -23.41 3.06 10.18
CA ARG A 104 -23.85 2.50 8.90
C ARG A 104 -23.51 1.03 8.75
N TRP A 105 -22.39 0.58 9.32
CA TRP A 105 -22.10 -0.85 9.39
C TRP A 105 -23.14 -1.57 10.26
N HIS A 106 -23.46 -1.02 11.42
CA HIS A 106 -24.46 -1.58 12.31
C HIS A 106 -25.87 -1.66 11.68
N SER A 107 -26.26 -0.66 10.89
CA SER A 107 -27.55 -0.66 10.16
C SER A 107 -27.56 -1.49 8.88
N GLY A 108 -26.43 -2.10 8.48
CA GLY A 108 -26.34 -2.88 7.23
C GLY A 108 -26.31 -2.05 5.95
N ASP A 109 -26.03 -0.75 6.04
CA ASP A 109 -26.04 0.21 4.91
C ASP A 109 -24.70 0.28 4.15
N LEU A 110 -23.73 -0.57 4.46
CA LEU A 110 -22.42 -0.58 3.81
C LEU A 110 -22.16 -1.90 3.13
N GLU A 111 -21.69 -1.83 1.89
CA GLU A 111 -21.17 -2.99 1.17
C GLU A 111 -19.71 -3.25 1.53
N GLU A 112 -19.41 -4.50 1.81
CA GLU A 112 -18.07 -4.95 2.11
C GLU A 112 -17.26 -5.20 0.83
N SER A 113 -16.04 -4.69 0.80
CA SER A 113 -15.05 -5.01 -0.23
C SER A 113 -14.36 -6.32 0.12
N PHE A 114 -14.26 -7.24 -0.83
CA PHE A 114 -13.58 -8.51 -0.61
C PHE A 114 -12.09 -8.31 -0.30
N VAL A 115 -11.65 -8.77 0.84
CA VAL A 115 -10.24 -8.81 1.25
C VAL A 115 -9.77 -10.27 1.27
N PRO A 116 -8.81 -10.64 0.42
CA PRO A 116 -8.29 -12.00 0.39
C PRO A 116 -7.59 -12.36 1.71
N GLY A 117 -7.47 -13.66 2.01
CA GLY A 117 -6.70 -14.15 3.15
C GLY A 117 -5.24 -13.69 3.13
N ALA A 118 -4.57 -13.70 4.27
CA ALA A 118 -3.22 -13.13 4.47
C ALA A 118 -2.19 -13.71 3.49
N GLU A 119 -2.19 -15.02 3.25
CA GLU A 119 -1.28 -15.68 2.32
C GLU A 119 -1.50 -15.17 0.89
N GLN A 120 -2.74 -15.12 0.43
CA GLN A 120 -3.07 -14.63 -0.90
C GLN A 120 -2.73 -13.15 -1.08
N ARG A 121 -2.89 -12.31 -0.04
CA ARG A 121 -2.43 -10.92 -0.05
C ARG A 121 -0.92 -10.82 -0.25
N SER A 122 -0.14 -11.67 0.43
CA SER A 122 1.32 -11.73 0.29
C SER A 122 1.74 -12.13 -1.13
N TRP A 123 1.14 -13.17 -1.70
CA TRP A 123 1.39 -13.57 -3.10
C TRP A 123 1.03 -12.47 -4.10
N ARG A 124 -0.09 -11.81 -3.93
CA ARG A 124 -0.51 -10.69 -4.79
C ARG A 124 0.45 -9.51 -4.68
N TRP A 125 0.95 -9.21 -3.49
CA TRP A 125 1.94 -8.14 -3.30
C TRP A 125 3.26 -8.48 -4.00
N LEU A 126 3.80 -9.68 -3.81
CA LEU A 126 5.04 -10.13 -4.43
C LEU A 126 4.96 -10.11 -5.96
N THR A 127 3.90 -10.67 -6.52
CA THR A 127 3.72 -10.73 -7.98
C THR A 127 3.57 -9.34 -8.59
N ARG A 128 2.79 -8.45 -7.97
CA ARG A 128 2.64 -7.07 -8.43
C ARG A 128 3.95 -6.28 -8.32
N SER A 129 4.68 -6.42 -7.21
CA SER A 129 5.98 -5.78 -7.03
C SER A 129 6.99 -6.26 -8.08
N ARG A 130 7.02 -7.56 -8.39
CA ARG A 130 7.84 -8.11 -9.47
C ARG A 130 7.52 -7.47 -10.84
N VAL A 131 6.23 -7.33 -11.17
CA VAL A 131 5.82 -6.70 -12.44
C VAL A 131 6.24 -5.22 -12.47
N GLN A 132 6.04 -4.49 -11.37
CA GLN A 132 6.45 -3.09 -11.29
C GLN A 132 7.96 -2.91 -11.43
N LEU A 133 8.76 -3.73 -10.73
CA LEU A 133 10.23 -3.69 -10.84
C LEU A 133 10.70 -3.99 -12.27
N ARG A 134 10.11 -4.99 -12.93
CA ARG A 134 10.43 -5.28 -14.34
C ARG A 134 10.13 -4.10 -15.26
N ARG A 135 9.00 -3.42 -15.07
CA ARG A 135 8.64 -2.21 -15.83
C ARG A 135 9.63 -1.07 -15.59
N LEU A 136 10.06 -0.86 -14.35
CA LEU A 136 11.07 0.15 -14.00
C LEU A 136 12.42 -0.16 -14.62
N ILE A 137 12.86 -1.42 -14.59
CA ILE A 137 14.10 -1.85 -15.25
C ILE A 137 14.00 -1.61 -16.76
N GLY A 138 12.90 -1.99 -17.41
CA GLY A 138 12.69 -1.74 -18.84
C GLY A 138 12.76 -0.26 -19.16
N ALA A 139 12.07 0.58 -18.43
CA ALA A 139 12.10 2.04 -18.62
C ALA A 139 13.51 2.62 -18.43
N ALA A 140 14.26 2.14 -17.44
CA ALA A 140 15.64 2.58 -17.21
C ALA A 140 16.56 2.16 -18.38
N ARG A 141 16.44 0.92 -18.87
CA ARG A 141 17.18 0.41 -20.05
C ARG A 141 16.91 1.27 -21.28
N SER A 142 15.64 1.50 -21.61
CA SER A 142 15.26 2.34 -22.76
C SER A 142 15.81 3.77 -22.63
N ARG A 143 15.87 4.32 -21.41
CA ARG A 143 16.45 5.64 -21.20
C ARG A 143 17.96 5.65 -21.44
N VAL A 144 18.69 4.62 -21.05
CA VAL A 144 20.12 4.49 -21.36
C VAL A 144 20.34 4.37 -22.87
N GLU A 145 19.54 3.56 -23.56
CA GLU A 145 19.60 3.43 -25.03
C GLU A 145 19.37 4.78 -25.73
N CYS A 146 18.36 5.54 -25.32
CA CYS A 146 18.10 6.88 -25.82
C CYS A 146 19.30 7.84 -25.63
N LEU A 147 19.95 7.77 -24.45
CA LEU A 147 21.15 8.60 -24.19
C LEU A 147 22.33 8.21 -25.07
N LEU A 148 22.55 6.92 -25.30
CA LEU A 148 23.57 6.43 -26.21
C LEU A 148 23.31 6.92 -27.66
N GLU A 149 22.07 6.77 -28.13
CA GLU A 149 21.65 7.25 -29.45
C GLU A 149 21.86 8.77 -29.61
N GLN A 150 21.48 9.56 -28.61
CA GLN A 150 21.72 11.01 -28.59
C GLN A 150 23.23 11.35 -28.65
N GLY A 151 24.07 10.51 -28.04
CA GLY A 151 25.51 10.61 -28.07
C GLY A 151 26.17 10.03 -29.35
N GLY A 152 25.38 9.54 -30.30
CA GLY A 152 25.88 8.90 -31.54
C GLY A 152 26.49 7.49 -31.29
N ILE A 153 26.25 6.88 -30.14
CA ILE A 153 26.83 5.58 -29.76
C ILE A 153 25.83 4.47 -30.09
N LYS A 154 26.09 3.72 -31.15
CA LYS A 154 25.20 2.63 -31.64
C LYS A 154 25.49 1.28 -30.97
N LEU A 155 25.54 1.24 -29.65
CA LEU A 155 25.91 0.03 -28.90
C LEU A 155 24.98 -1.15 -29.20
N THR A 156 23.68 -0.92 -29.32
CA THR A 156 22.66 -1.93 -29.64
C THR A 156 22.82 -2.54 -31.04
N SER A 157 23.55 -1.89 -31.95
CA SER A 157 23.83 -2.44 -33.29
C SER A 157 24.98 -3.44 -33.32
N VAL A 158 25.83 -3.45 -32.30
CA VAL A 158 27.03 -4.30 -32.24
C VAL A 158 27.02 -5.30 -31.08
N VAL A 159 26.22 -5.09 -30.08
CA VAL A 159 26.08 -5.96 -28.92
C VAL A 159 24.62 -6.46 -28.79
N THR A 160 24.45 -7.77 -28.74
CA THR A 160 23.11 -8.41 -28.67
C THR A 160 22.35 -8.00 -27.41
N ASP A 161 23.02 -7.89 -26.27
CA ASP A 161 22.45 -7.38 -25.02
C ASP A 161 23.36 -6.32 -24.42
N PRO A 162 23.04 -5.02 -24.59
CA PRO A 162 23.81 -3.91 -24.01
C PRO A 162 23.88 -3.93 -22.48
N PHE A 163 22.99 -4.66 -21.84
CA PHE A 163 22.92 -4.80 -20.39
C PHE A 163 23.43 -6.17 -19.91
N GLY A 164 23.98 -6.99 -20.79
CA GLY A 164 24.73 -8.20 -20.47
C GLY A 164 26.12 -7.88 -19.92
N VAL A 165 26.93 -8.90 -19.65
CA VAL A 165 28.23 -8.74 -18.97
C VAL A 165 29.16 -7.76 -19.72
N SER A 166 29.36 -7.99 -21.02
CA SER A 166 30.22 -7.13 -21.88
C SER A 166 29.64 -5.73 -22.06
N GLY A 167 28.35 -5.63 -22.41
CA GLY A 167 27.68 -4.34 -22.59
C GLY A 167 27.70 -3.51 -21.34
N TRP A 168 27.50 -4.13 -20.17
CA TRP A 168 27.54 -3.44 -18.89
C TRP A 168 28.96 -2.94 -18.53
N ALA A 169 30.02 -3.69 -18.87
CA ALA A 169 31.38 -3.23 -18.70
C ALA A 169 31.68 -2.01 -19.59
N MET A 170 31.30 -2.06 -20.87
CA MET A 170 31.41 -0.93 -21.80
C MET A 170 30.65 0.31 -21.33
N LEU A 171 29.39 0.13 -20.86
CA LEU A 171 28.57 1.23 -20.34
C LEU A 171 29.23 1.91 -19.13
N LYS A 172 29.86 1.14 -18.24
CA LYS A 172 30.59 1.70 -17.08
C LYS A 172 31.79 2.53 -17.50
N LEU A 173 32.53 2.10 -18.50
CA LEU A 173 33.67 2.88 -19.06
C LEU A 173 33.17 4.16 -19.75
N LEU A 174 32.14 4.07 -20.59
CA LEU A 174 31.50 5.22 -21.21
C LEU A 174 31.03 6.26 -20.17
N ALA A 175 30.41 5.79 -19.06
CA ALA A 175 29.97 6.67 -17.96
C ALA A 175 31.14 7.36 -17.25
N LYS A 176 32.35 6.77 -17.26
CA LYS A 176 33.59 7.36 -16.72
C LYS A 176 34.26 8.32 -17.71
N GLY A 177 33.71 8.47 -18.89
CA GLY A 177 34.26 9.36 -19.92
C GLY A 177 35.20 8.68 -20.94
N GLU A 178 35.36 7.35 -20.87
CA GLU A 178 36.14 6.63 -21.87
C GLU A 178 35.50 6.73 -23.26
N ARG A 179 36.32 7.00 -24.30
CA ARG A 179 35.86 7.14 -25.68
C ARG A 179 36.74 6.34 -26.67
N ASP A 180 37.84 5.73 -26.20
CA ASP A 180 38.67 4.91 -27.06
C ASP A 180 37.94 3.57 -27.35
N VAL A 181 37.62 3.39 -28.65
CA VAL A 181 36.91 2.19 -29.12
C VAL A 181 37.68 0.92 -28.84
N LYS A 182 39.02 0.93 -28.88
CA LYS A 182 39.86 -0.25 -28.62
C LYS A 182 39.72 -0.70 -27.16
N ILE A 183 39.68 0.25 -26.23
CA ILE A 183 39.49 -0.02 -24.80
C ILE A 183 38.08 -0.58 -24.55
N LEU A 184 37.07 0.04 -25.17
CA LEU A 184 35.70 -0.40 -25.04
C LEU A 184 35.48 -1.82 -25.58
N VAL A 185 36.02 -2.12 -26.76
CA VAL A 185 35.96 -3.45 -27.39
C VAL A 185 36.73 -4.49 -26.58
N GLY A 186 37.84 -4.10 -25.92
CA GLY A 186 38.57 -4.99 -25.00
C GLY A 186 37.76 -5.58 -23.86
N GLU A 187 36.63 -4.96 -23.51
CA GLU A 187 35.68 -5.48 -22.52
C GLU A 187 34.72 -6.54 -23.10
N ALA A 188 34.72 -6.78 -24.39
CA ALA A 188 33.89 -7.78 -25.02
C ALA A 188 34.33 -9.20 -24.58
N ARG A 189 33.51 -9.82 -23.75
CA ARG A 189 33.65 -11.21 -23.35
C ARG A 189 32.73 -12.05 -24.24
N GLY A 190 33.18 -12.43 -25.37
CA GLY A 190 32.39 -13.22 -26.26
C GLY A 190 33.25 -14.16 -27.07
N SER A 191 32.82 -15.36 -27.22
CA SER A 191 33.20 -16.28 -28.25
C SER A 191 32.62 -15.83 -29.58
#